data_65a8b4c31ef51d4e94fc71c4a2f3f01c
#
_entry.id   65a8b4c31ef51d4e94fc71c4a2f3f01c
#
_cell.length_a   1.000
_cell.length_b   1.000
_cell.length_c   1.000
_cell.angle_alpha   90.00
_cell.angle_beta   90.00
_cell.angle_gamma   90.00
#
_symmetry.space_group_name_H-M   'P 1'
#
loop_
_entity.id
_entity.type
_entity.pdbx_description
1 polymer ?
#
loop_
_entity_poly.entity_id
_entity_poly.type
_entity_poly.pdbx_seq_one_letter_code
_entity_poly.pdbx_strand_id
1 'polypeptide(L)'
;MNRRNRVAGVFAAAATVAAVAAGCGASAPGSTASATAPKSGSALVLDGQTVASASLLAAARKEGTLTLYTAMSTKSVTSDTATFTKDTGVKVNFVYLAGNELNQRILTELQAHKLGADVIQQTSYTLVSSDQKQGVYTDYCPSTLSDIPAQYKQSDCSFFADQLNISSPAYNTQLVKASQVPTTWQDILNPAWKGQIGMADTGESSLYGLPYFWRKSFGESYWTKLQAQDIKFYDTGQAAQDAVNSGQEKMLFVPVNVSLPAEQSGAPIQVVIPADGNLAFGFYSGLASEAKHPNAAKLYLSWLASKAGQTEAAAIGNWPAMNGMPGPKFAGKQLPTLAQLKPMLAEKQADYGTLRSTWLPQWQKLMKISS
;
A
#
# COMPACT_ATOMS: atom_id res chain seq x y z
N MET A 1 57.22 0.58 20.44
CA MET A 1 58.23 -0.11 19.57
C MET A 1 57.55 -0.31 18.22
N ASN A 2 57.90 0.58 17.26
CA ASN A 2 58.58 0.33 15.99
C ASN A 2 57.87 -0.64 15.03
N ARG A 3 57.61 -0.38 13.76
CA ARG A 3 58.07 0.57 12.68
C ARG A 3 57.03 0.44 11.54
N ARG A 4 56.56 1.50 10.98
CA ARG A 4 56.80 2.06 9.63
C ARG A 4 57.27 1.08 8.54
N ASN A 5 56.51 1.01 7.40
CA ASN A 5 57.09 1.33 6.11
C ASN A 5 56.02 1.65 5.05
N ARG A 6 56.24 2.78 4.39
CA ARG A 6 55.60 3.27 3.14
C ARG A 6 56.32 2.63 1.96
N VAL A 7 55.64 2.38 0.84
CA VAL A 7 56.16 2.60 -0.50
C VAL A 7 55.05 3.05 -1.44
N ALA A 8 55.28 4.16 -2.10
CA ALA A 8 54.53 4.73 -3.20
C ALA A 8 55.06 4.16 -4.54
N GLY A 9 54.17 4.09 -5.53
CA GLY A 9 54.55 3.77 -6.91
C GLY A 9 53.54 4.36 -7.89
N VAL A 10 53.93 5.49 -8.47
CA VAL A 10 53.26 6.15 -9.61
C VAL A 10 53.78 5.51 -10.89
N PHE A 11 52.91 5.15 -11.83
CA PHE A 11 53.24 5.14 -13.26
C PHE A 11 52.02 5.57 -14.08
N ALA A 12 52.22 6.68 -14.79
CA ALA A 12 51.37 7.17 -15.86
C ALA A 12 51.91 6.60 -17.19
N ALA A 13 51.01 6.20 -18.09
CA ALA A 13 51.35 6.12 -19.52
C ALA A 13 50.04 6.39 -20.34
N ALA A 14 50.13 7.44 -21.14
CA ALA A 14 49.21 7.81 -22.18
C ALA A 14 49.65 7.20 -23.53
N ALA A 15 48.69 6.83 -24.40
CA ALA A 15 48.80 6.86 -25.87
C ALA A 15 47.43 6.50 -26.51
N THR A 16 46.76 7.48 -27.06
CA THR A 16 46.48 7.86 -28.46
C THR A 16 45.83 6.82 -29.39
N VAL A 17 44.59 7.15 -29.75
CA VAL A 17 43.92 7.30 -31.07
C VAL A 17 44.02 6.17 -32.10
N ALA A 18 42.85 5.67 -32.51
CA ALA A 18 42.46 5.60 -33.93
C ALA A 18 40.97 5.39 -34.08
N ALA A 19 40.31 6.28 -34.81
CA ALA A 19 38.95 6.20 -35.29
C ALA A 19 38.87 5.37 -36.56
N VAL A 20 37.92 4.47 -36.69
CA VAL A 20 37.38 4.02 -37.99
C VAL A 20 35.85 3.93 -37.90
N ALA A 21 35.19 4.69 -38.74
CA ALA A 21 33.76 4.67 -38.98
C ALA A 21 33.41 3.63 -40.04
N ALA A 22 32.23 2.99 -39.84
CA ALA A 22 31.24 2.49 -40.80
C ALA A 22 30.47 1.37 -40.13
N GLY A 23 29.17 1.43 -39.93
CA GLY A 23 28.06 1.56 -40.79
C GLY A 23 27.06 0.47 -40.47
N CYS A 24 25.77 0.81 -40.55
CA CYS A 24 24.58 -0.06 -40.63
C CYS A 24 23.94 -0.50 -39.28
N GLY A 25 22.98 0.20 -38.76
CA GLY A 25 21.55 0.01 -38.79
C GLY A 25 21.02 -1.28 -38.13
N ALA A 26 20.58 -1.15 -36.87
CA ALA A 26 19.49 -1.95 -36.33
C ALA A 26 18.74 -1.11 -35.32
N SER A 27 17.48 -0.80 -35.61
CA SER A 27 16.55 -0.08 -34.78
C SER A 27 16.19 -0.93 -33.57
N ALA A 28 16.53 -0.49 -32.38
CA ALA A 28 15.99 -1.03 -31.13
C ALA A 28 14.69 -0.25 -30.77
N PRO A 29 13.59 -0.93 -30.46
CA PRO A 29 12.40 -0.28 -29.90
C PRO A 29 12.56 -0.26 -28.38
N GLY A 30 12.46 0.88 -27.77
CA GLY A 30 12.41 0.97 -26.30
C GLY A 30 12.92 2.30 -25.77
N SER A 31 12.37 3.41 -26.25
CA SER A 31 12.54 4.71 -25.62
C SER A 31 11.66 4.73 -24.37
N THR A 32 12.25 4.41 -23.20
CA THR A 32 11.71 4.83 -21.92
C THR A 32 11.75 6.35 -21.90
N ALA A 33 10.58 6.97 -22.07
CA ALA A 33 10.43 8.41 -21.93
C ALA A 33 10.84 8.81 -20.50
N SER A 34 12.00 9.38 -20.35
CA SER A 34 12.44 10.02 -19.12
C SER A 34 11.49 11.18 -18.90
N ALA A 35 10.62 11.10 -17.89
CA ALA A 35 9.74 12.19 -17.51
C ALA A 35 10.60 13.40 -17.09
N THR A 36 10.73 14.35 -17.99
CA THR A 36 11.38 15.64 -17.71
C THR A 36 10.35 16.49 -16.95
N ALA A 37 10.72 17.03 -15.78
CA ALA A 37 9.84 17.91 -15.02
C ALA A 37 9.29 19.03 -15.93
N PRO A 38 7.96 19.29 -15.93
CA PRO A 38 7.34 20.23 -16.85
C PRO A 38 7.91 21.64 -16.70
N LYS A 39 8.09 22.32 -17.84
CA LYS A 39 8.57 23.71 -17.89
C LYS A 39 7.60 24.64 -17.14
N SER A 40 8.13 25.71 -16.54
CA SER A 40 7.33 26.76 -15.88
C SER A 40 6.26 27.29 -16.84
N GLY A 41 4.99 27.30 -16.39
CA GLY A 41 3.85 27.82 -17.17
C GLY A 41 3.00 26.79 -17.91
N SER A 42 3.33 25.50 -17.88
CA SER A 42 2.51 24.42 -18.45
C SER A 42 1.76 23.60 -17.41
N ALA A 43 0.62 23.01 -17.78
CA ALA A 43 -0.08 22.04 -16.96
C ALA A 43 0.80 20.80 -16.71
N LEU A 44 0.60 20.14 -15.58
CA LEU A 44 1.22 18.84 -15.33
C LEU A 44 0.45 17.76 -16.07
N VAL A 45 1.09 17.14 -17.05
CA VAL A 45 0.54 16.01 -17.80
C VAL A 45 1.43 14.80 -17.58
N LEU A 46 0.87 13.72 -17.04
CA LEU A 46 1.54 12.44 -16.79
C LEU A 46 0.72 11.34 -17.45
N ASP A 47 1.36 10.44 -18.16
CA ASP A 47 0.73 9.29 -18.86
C ASP A 47 -0.48 9.70 -19.75
N GLY A 48 -0.38 10.88 -20.39
CA GLY A 48 -1.42 11.46 -21.23
C GLY A 48 -2.63 12.03 -20.46
N GLN A 49 -2.59 12.08 -19.13
CA GLN A 49 -3.64 12.64 -18.27
C GLN A 49 -3.19 13.98 -17.68
N THR A 50 -4.05 15.00 -17.76
CA THR A 50 -3.81 16.26 -17.04
C THR A 50 -4.05 16.06 -15.55
N VAL A 51 -2.97 16.12 -14.77
CA VAL A 51 -2.97 15.93 -13.32
C VAL A 51 -3.25 17.24 -12.58
N ALA A 52 -2.69 18.33 -13.08
CA ALA A 52 -2.89 19.66 -12.50
C ALA A 52 -2.81 20.76 -13.55
N SER A 53 -3.57 21.84 -13.33
CA SER A 53 -3.43 23.05 -14.13
C SER A 53 -2.07 23.69 -13.91
N ALA A 54 -1.65 24.55 -14.86
CA ALA A 54 -0.40 25.32 -14.72
C ALA A 54 -0.40 26.19 -13.46
N SER A 55 -1.55 26.76 -13.10
CA SER A 55 -1.70 27.60 -11.90
C SER A 55 -1.54 26.80 -10.60
N LEU A 56 -2.16 25.63 -10.50
CA LEU A 56 -2.02 24.77 -9.33
C LEU A 56 -0.57 24.28 -9.18
N LEU A 57 0.05 23.83 -10.28
CA LEU A 57 1.44 23.37 -10.27
C LEU A 57 2.40 24.49 -9.82
N ALA A 58 2.21 25.72 -10.34
CA ALA A 58 3.04 26.86 -9.97
C ALA A 58 2.85 27.25 -8.49
N ALA A 59 1.61 27.26 -8.00
CA ALA A 59 1.30 27.55 -6.61
C ALA A 59 1.87 26.50 -5.67
N ALA A 60 1.72 25.20 -5.98
CA ALA A 60 2.28 24.09 -5.21
C ALA A 60 3.82 24.13 -5.17
N ARG A 61 4.46 24.44 -6.29
CA ARG A 61 5.93 24.61 -6.33
C ARG A 61 6.41 25.83 -5.54
N LYS A 62 5.60 26.87 -5.45
CA LYS A 62 5.90 28.04 -4.60
C LYS A 62 5.83 27.68 -3.11
N GLU A 63 4.89 26.82 -2.71
CA GLU A 63 4.84 26.26 -1.36
C GLU A 63 6.02 25.30 -1.12
N GLY A 64 6.44 24.55 -2.14
CA GLY A 64 7.67 23.75 -2.21
C GLY A 64 7.63 22.45 -1.42
N THR A 65 6.72 22.31 -0.47
CA THR A 65 6.60 21.13 0.39
C THR A 65 5.17 20.94 0.89
N LEU A 66 4.88 19.72 1.37
CA LEU A 66 3.70 19.41 2.17
C LEU A 66 4.06 18.45 3.30
N THR A 67 3.20 18.35 4.31
CA THR A 67 3.27 17.38 5.41
C THR A 67 2.16 16.35 5.26
N LEU A 68 2.55 15.08 5.13
CA LEU A 68 1.64 13.93 5.05
C LEU A 68 1.61 13.20 6.40
N TYR A 69 0.44 13.05 7.01
CA TYR A 69 0.21 12.12 8.09
C TYR A 69 -0.32 10.81 7.50
N THR A 70 0.36 9.69 7.76
CA THR A 70 0.04 8.43 7.08
C THR A 70 0.14 7.22 7.99
N ALA A 71 -0.75 6.24 7.76
CA ALA A 71 -0.66 4.89 8.30
C ALA A 71 -0.01 3.88 7.32
N MET A 72 0.47 4.33 6.17
CA MET A 72 1.23 3.51 5.22
C MET A 72 2.64 3.22 5.76
N SER A 73 3.14 2.01 5.54
CA SER A 73 4.48 1.63 5.98
C SER A 73 5.56 2.58 5.46
N THR A 74 6.59 2.84 6.26
CA THR A 74 7.68 3.75 5.89
C THR A 74 8.31 3.42 4.54
N LYS A 75 8.46 2.14 4.20
CA LYS A 75 9.02 1.71 2.90
C LYS A 75 8.10 2.14 1.75
N SER A 76 6.80 1.89 1.87
CA SER A 76 5.83 2.21 0.83
C SER A 76 5.66 3.72 0.66
N VAL A 77 5.50 4.48 1.75
CA VAL A 77 5.35 5.93 1.67
C VAL A 77 6.60 6.62 1.14
N THR A 78 7.79 6.07 1.40
CA THR A 78 9.06 6.61 0.84
C THR A 78 9.08 6.48 -0.68
N SER A 79 8.65 5.34 -1.24
CA SER A 79 8.57 5.14 -2.70
C SER A 79 7.55 6.08 -3.34
N ASP A 80 6.33 6.10 -2.77
CA ASP A 80 5.22 6.91 -3.24
C ASP A 80 5.59 8.41 -3.30
N THR A 81 6.12 8.94 -2.20
CA THR A 81 6.51 10.36 -2.09
C THR A 81 7.74 10.72 -2.93
N ALA A 82 8.66 9.78 -3.15
CA ALA A 82 9.80 9.99 -4.05
C ALA A 82 9.36 10.11 -5.50
N THR A 83 8.43 9.26 -5.95
CA THR A 83 7.85 9.30 -7.30
C THR A 83 7.06 10.61 -7.50
N PHE A 84 6.21 10.99 -6.55
CA PHE A 84 5.53 12.29 -6.59
C PHE A 84 6.51 13.47 -6.67
N THR A 85 7.55 13.48 -5.85
CA THR A 85 8.57 14.54 -5.86
C THR A 85 9.30 14.64 -7.19
N LYS A 86 9.63 13.49 -7.80
CA LYS A 86 10.22 13.41 -9.13
C LYS A 86 9.32 14.01 -10.20
N ASP A 87 8.03 13.69 -10.15
CA ASP A 87 7.05 14.12 -11.14
C ASP A 87 6.70 15.61 -11.05
N THR A 88 6.71 16.17 -9.83
CA THR A 88 6.17 17.51 -9.54
C THR A 88 7.22 18.53 -9.14
N GLY A 89 8.31 18.12 -8.53
CA GLY A 89 9.30 18.99 -7.88
C GLY A 89 8.89 19.44 -6.47
N VAL A 90 7.74 19.00 -5.95
CA VAL A 90 7.26 19.33 -4.58
C VAL A 90 7.71 18.21 -3.62
N LYS A 91 8.26 18.58 -2.47
CA LYS A 91 8.72 17.64 -1.45
C LYS A 91 7.58 17.22 -0.53
N VAL A 92 7.64 15.97 -0.04
CA VAL A 92 6.73 15.47 0.98
C VAL A 92 7.51 15.12 2.24
N ASN A 93 7.17 15.78 3.34
CA ASN A 93 7.59 15.35 4.68
C ASN A 93 6.47 14.46 5.24
N PHE A 94 6.78 13.28 5.73
CA PHE A 94 5.73 12.42 6.27
C PHE A 94 5.96 12.08 7.74
N VAL A 95 4.86 11.86 8.43
CA VAL A 95 4.81 11.31 9.78
C VAL A 95 4.05 10.00 9.71
N TYR A 96 4.74 8.91 9.99
CA TYR A 96 4.13 7.58 10.11
C TYR A 96 3.68 7.31 11.54
N LEU A 97 2.41 7.00 11.71
CA LEU A 97 1.82 6.46 12.93
C LEU A 97 0.75 5.44 12.52
N ALA A 98 0.63 4.37 13.28
CA ALA A 98 -0.35 3.33 12.96
C ALA A 98 -1.74 3.63 13.56
N GLY A 99 -2.77 3.37 12.78
CA GLY A 99 -4.16 3.23 13.20
C GLY A 99 -4.67 4.23 14.23
N ASN A 100 -4.97 3.76 15.44
CA ASN A 100 -5.56 4.58 16.50
C ASN A 100 -4.62 5.69 17.00
N GLU A 101 -3.32 5.47 17.00
CA GLU A 101 -2.32 6.45 17.43
C GLU A 101 -2.31 7.66 16.48
N LEU A 102 -2.35 7.41 15.17
CA LEU A 102 -2.48 8.46 14.16
C LEU A 102 -3.78 9.25 14.38
N ASN A 103 -4.90 8.56 14.58
CA ASN A 103 -6.19 9.19 14.79
C ASN A 103 -6.22 10.05 16.07
N GLN A 104 -5.69 9.55 17.19
CA GLN A 104 -5.59 10.32 18.43
C GLN A 104 -4.78 11.61 18.24
N ARG A 105 -3.66 11.54 17.52
CA ARG A 105 -2.85 12.71 17.21
C ARG A 105 -3.62 13.74 16.38
N ILE A 106 -4.27 13.30 15.30
CA ILE A 106 -5.07 14.16 14.43
C ILE A 106 -6.13 14.92 15.24
N LEU A 107 -6.92 14.22 16.05
CA LEU A 107 -7.99 14.81 16.83
C LEU A 107 -7.45 15.75 17.94
N THR A 108 -6.36 15.39 18.59
CA THR A 108 -5.72 16.24 19.60
C THR A 108 -5.21 17.55 19.00
N GLU A 109 -4.54 17.47 17.85
CA GLU A 109 -4.02 18.65 17.15
C GLU A 109 -5.15 19.55 16.58
N LEU A 110 -6.21 18.94 16.04
CA LEU A 110 -7.39 19.65 15.55
C LEU A 110 -8.10 20.43 16.67
N GLN A 111 -8.34 19.78 17.82
CA GLN A 111 -8.94 20.43 18.99
C GLN A 111 -8.10 21.61 19.51
N ALA A 112 -6.79 21.55 19.35
CA ALA A 112 -5.87 22.62 19.70
C ALA A 112 -5.73 23.70 18.59
N HIS A 113 -6.41 23.58 17.45
CA HIS A 113 -6.23 24.41 16.25
C HIS A 113 -4.76 24.45 15.78
N LYS A 114 -4.11 23.30 15.77
CA LYS A 114 -2.69 23.13 15.44
C LYS A 114 -2.45 21.86 14.61
N LEU A 115 -3.43 21.48 13.77
CA LEU A 115 -3.26 20.32 12.91
C LEU A 115 -2.02 20.49 12.02
N GLY A 116 -1.05 19.60 12.19
CA GLY A 116 0.26 19.69 11.52
C GLY A 116 0.30 19.11 10.12
N ALA A 117 -0.76 18.43 9.70
CA ALA A 117 -0.85 17.79 8.40
C ALA A 117 -1.43 18.73 7.32
N ASP A 118 -0.96 18.56 6.09
CA ASP A 118 -1.57 19.13 4.88
C ASP A 118 -2.44 18.07 4.17
N VAL A 119 -2.00 16.79 4.22
CA VAL A 119 -2.74 15.62 3.76
C VAL A 119 -2.76 14.57 4.86
N ILE A 120 -3.89 13.91 5.03
CA ILE A 120 -4.06 12.81 5.97
C ILE A 120 -4.45 11.57 5.19
N GLN A 121 -3.70 10.46 5.40
CA GLN A 121 -3.95 9.16 4.81
C GLN A 121 -4.08 8.09 5.89
N GLN A 122 -5.24 7.45 5.97
CA GLN A 122 -5.55 6.42 6.97
C GLN A 122 -6.04 5.13 6.31
N THR A 123 -5.96 4.01 7.02
CA THR A 123 -6.37 2.69 6.53
C THR A 123 -7.73 2.22 7.02
N SER A 124 -8.37 2.93 7.95
CA SER A 124 -9.70 2.59 8.48
C SER A 124 -10.77 3.53 7.95
N TYR A 125 -11.71 3.00 7.17
CA TYR A 125 -12.88 3.74 6.71
C TYR A 125 -13.73 4.26 7.88
N THR A 126 -13.82 3.49 8.95
CA THR A 126 -14.58 3.87 10.15
C THR A 126 -13.99 5.12 10.81
N LEU A 127 -12.66 5.17 10.97
CA LEU A 127 -11.97 6.34 11.55
C LEU A 127 -12.10 7.55 10.63
N VAL A 128 -11.79 7.40 9.35
CA VAL A 128 -11.87 8.50 8.37
C VAL A 128 -13.27 9.09 8.29
N SER A 129 -14.32 8.25 8.30
CA SER A 129 -15.72 8.72 8.31
C SER A 129 -16.11 9.42 9.60
N SER A 130 -15.51 9.03 10.74
CA SER A 130 -15.69 9.74 12.02
C SER A 130 -14.98 11.09 11.99
N ASP A 131 -13.77 11.12 11.49
CA ASP A 131 -12.93 12.32 11.36
C ASP A 131 -13.56 13.36 10.43
N GLN A 132 -14.18 12.92 9.31
CA GLN A 132 -14.95 13.80 8.43
C GLN A 132 -16.04 14.55 9.19
N LYS A 133 -16.82 13.85 10.03
CA LYS A 133 -17.89 14.44 10.84
C LYS A 133 -17.36 15.43 11.89
N GLN A 134 -16.10 15.31 12.26
CA GLN A 134 -15.41 16.20 13.21
C GLN A 134 -14.70 17.37 12.52
N GLY A 135 -14.80 17.52 11.18
CA GLY A 135 -14.22 18.62 10.44
C GLY A 135 -12.70 18.50 10.20
N VAL A 136 -12.17 17.27 10.23
CA VAL A 136 -10.74 17.01 9.95
C VAL A 136 -10.38 17.36 8.50
N TYR A 137 -11.34 17.19 7.56
CA TYR A 137 -11.09 17.33 6.13
C TYR A 137 -11.80 18.54 5.52
N THR A 138 -11.20 19.09 4.47
CA THR A 138 -11.80 20.05 3.55
C THR A 138 -12.08 19.38 2.21
N ASP A 139 -13.22 19.67 1.62
CA ASP A 139 -13.63 19.12 0.34
C ASP A 139 -12.69 19.56 -0.79
N TYR A 140 -12.20 18.59 -1.54
CA TYR A 140 -11.41 18.82 -2.72
C TYR A 140 -11.64 17.74 -3.77
N CYS A 141 -12.23 18.13 -4.91
CA CYS A 141 -12.53 17.23 -6.04
C CYS A 141 -11.51 17.45 -7.17
N PRO A 142 -10.36 16.74 -7.19
CA PRO A 142 -9.47 16.79 -8.33
C PRO A 142 -10.14 16.19 -9.58
N SER A 143 -9.84 16.75 -10.77
CA SER A 143 -10.39 16.23 -12.03
C SER A 143 -10.03 14.75 -12.27
N THR A 144 -8.87 14.31 -11.78
CA THR A 144 -8.40 12.94 -11.85
C THR A 144 -9.26 11.96 -11.03
N LEU A 145 -10.04 12.45 -10.06
CA LEU A 145 -10.93 11.64 -9.22
C LEU A 145 -12.13 11.08 -10.01
N SER A 146 -12.42 11.59 -11.21
CA SER A 146 -13.51 11.09 -12.07
C SER A 146 -13.37 9.60 -12.38
N ASP A 147 -12.14 9.13 -12.56
CA ASP A 147 -11.82 7.75 -12.93
C ASP A 147 -11.81 6.77 -11.74
N ILE A 148 -11.93 7.28 -10.52
CA ILE A 148 -12.09 6.48 -9.30
C ILE A 148 -13.58 6.15 -9.12
N PRO A 149 -13.98 4.86 -8.98
CA PRO A 149 -15.36 4.46 -8.77
C PRO A 149 -16.01 5.10 -7.53
N ALA A 150 -17.31 5.36 -7.59
CA ALA A 150 -18.07 6.01 -6.51
C ALA A 150 -17.94 5.27 -5.17
N GLN A 151 -17.82 3.94 -5.20
CA GLN A 151 -17.64 3.12 -3.99
C GLN A 151 -16.33 3.40 -3.24
N TYR A 152 -15.35 4.04 -3.86
CA TYR A 152 -14.03 4.33 -3.29
C TYR A 152 -13.84 5.81 -2.93
N LYS A 153 -14.87 6.65 -3.10
CA LYS A 153 -14.80 8.08 -2.78
C LYS A 153 -16.06 8.56 -2.07
N GLN A 154 -15.94 9.66 -1.33
CA GLN A 154 -17.11 10.37 -0.79
C GLN A 154 -17.71 11.29 -1.87
N SER A 155 -19.01 11.50 -1.78
CA SER A 155 -19.73 12.36 -2.73
C SER A 155 -19.33 13.83 -2.66
N ASP A 156 -18.90 14.29 -1.48
CA ASP A 156 -18.37 15.64 -1.21
C ASP A 156 -16.85 15.76 -1.47
N CYS A 157 -16.19 14.67 -1.87
CA CYS A 157 -14.75 14.60 -2.10
C CYS A 157 -13.89 14.97 -0.88
N SER A 158 -14.42 14.84 0.33
CA SER A 158 -13.67 15.07 1.57
C SER A 158 -12.50 14.10 1.73
N PHE A 159 -12.70 12.86 1.27
CA PHE A 159 -11.64 11.85 1.13
C PHE A 159 -11.99 10.80 0.08
N PHE A 160 -10.99 10.07 -0.37
CA PHE A 160 -11.15 8.94 -1.29
C PHE A 160 -10.11 7.85 -0.99
N ALA A 161 -10.42 6.60 -1.35
CA ALA A 161 -9.41 5.56 -1.37
C ALA A 161 -8.51 5.77 -2.58
N ASP A 162 -7.26 6.13 -2.34
CA ASP A 162 -6.25 6.30 -3.38
C ASP A 162 -5.71 4.95 -3.86
N GLN A 163 -5.71 3.95 -3.00
CA GLN A 163 -5.28 2.58 -3.28
C GLN A 163 -5.93 1.61 -2.31
N LEU A 164 -5.96 0.32 -2.69
CA LEU A 164 -6.50 -0.74 -1.85
C LEU A 164 -5.45 -1.84 -1.65
N ASN A 165 -5.56 -2.54 -0.54
CA ASN A 165 -4.79 -3.76 -0.31
C ASN A 165 -5.71 -4.96 -0.15
N ILE A 166 -5.24 -6.12 -0.56
CA ILE A 166 -5.93 -7.40 -0.40
C ILE A 166 -5.24 -8.20 0.70
N SER A 167 -6.02 -8.65 1.68
CA SER A 167 -5.54 -9.63 2.67
C SER A 167 -5.64 -11.02 2.06
N SER A 168 -4.54 -11.76 2.05
CA SER A 168 -4.37 -12.95 1.24
C SER A 168 -3.50 -13.98 1.97
N PRO A 169 -3.64 -15.29 1.69
CA PRO A 169 -2.64 -16.26 2.05
C PRO A 169 -1.35 -16.03 1.27
N ALA A 170 -0.21 -16.20 1.93
CA ALA A 170 1.10 -16.25 1.30
C ALA A 170 1.85 -17.48 1.82
N TYR A 171 2.69 -18.12 1.00
CA TYR A 171 3.33 -19.38 1.34
C TYR A 171 4.81 -19.40 0.97
N ASN A 172 5.59 -20.24 1.68
CA ASN A 172 6.99 -20.47 1.39
C ASN A 172 7.14 -21.43 0.20
N THR A 173 7.72 -20.96 -0.90
CA THR A 173 7.86 -21.69 -2.17
C THR A 173 8.88 -22.85 -2.10
N GLN A 174 9.75 -22.90 -1.10
CA GLN A 174 10.69 -23.99 -0.87
C GLN A 174 10.06 -25.14 -0.08
N LEU A 175 9.02 -24.86 0.71
CA LEU A 175 8.36 -25.84 1.58
C LEU A 175 7.04 -26.37 1.03
N VAL A 176 6.39 -25.59 0.15
CA VAL A 176 5.07 -25.92 -0.43
C VAL A 176 5.23 -26.18 -1.92
N LYS A 177 4.95 -27.42 -2.33
CA LYS A 177 4.95 -27.79 -3.77
C LYS A 177 3.77 -27.15 -4.48
N ALA A 178 3.90 -26.87 -5.78
CA ALA A 178 2.85 -26.26 -6.59
C ALA A 178 1.49 -26.99 -6.52
N SER A 179 1.51 -28.33 -6.43
CA SER A 179 0.29 -29.13 -6.29
C SER A 179 -0.39 -29.07 -4.92
N GLN A 180 0.26 -28.47 -3.93
CA GLN A 180 -0.24 -28.32 -2.56
C GLN A 180 -0.73 -26.90 -2.28
N VAL A 181 -0.48 -25.95 -3.19
CA VAL A 181 -0.86 -24.55 -3.00
C VAL A 181 -2.39 -24.45 -2.95
N PRO A 182 -2.97 -23.86 -1.89
CA PRO A 182 -4.41 -23.64 -1.83
C PRO A 182 -4.84 -22.65 -2.93
N THR A 183 -6.02 -22.84 -3.48
CA THR A 183 -6.62 -21.97 -4.48
C THR A 183 -7.85 -21.22 -3.95
N THR A 184 -8.34 -21.67 -2.81
CA THR A 184 -9.51 -21.15 -2.12
C THR A 184 -9.24 -21.04 -0.61
N TRP A 185 -10.04 -20.26 0.09
CA TRP A 185 -10.04 -20.24 1.57
C TRP A 185 -10.47 -21.60 2.13
N GLN A 186 -11.34 -22.35 1.41
CA GLN A 186 -11.77 -23.68 1.84
C GLN A 186 -10.61 -24.69 1.82
N ASP A 187 -9.66 -24.58 0.88
CA ASP A 187 -8.49 -25.44 0.80
C ASP A 187 -7.56 -25.32 2.02
N ILE A 188 -7.58 -24.17 2.69
CA ILE A 188 -6.81 -23.91 3.91
C ILE A 188 -7.29 -24.75 5.10
N LEU A 189 -8.52 -25.26 5.04
CA LEU A 189 -9.07 -26.16 6.04
C LEU A 189 -8.55 -27.59 5.92
N ASN A 190 -7.75 -27.91 4.90
CA ASN A 190 -7.14 -29.22 4.75
C ASN A 190 -6.22 -29.52 5.95
N PRO A 191 -6.32 -30.70 6.60
CA PRO A 191 -5.48 -31.08 7.74
C PRO A 191 -3.97 -31.01 7.49
N ALA A 192 -3.53 -31.01 6.24
CA ALA A 192 -2.11 -30.83 5.87
C ALA A 192 -1.53 -29.47 6.29
N TRP A 193 -2.39 -28.48 6.55
CA TRP A 193 -2.00 -27.16 7.01
C TRP A 193 -1.97 -27.00 8.53
N LYS A 194 -2.40 -28.01 9.28
CA LYS A 194 -2.48 -27.94 10.74
C LYS A 194 -1.11 -27.61 11.36
N GLY A 195 -1.05 -26.55 12.16
CA GLY A 195 0.15 -26.05 12.81
C GLY A 195 1.21 -25.51 11.84
N GLN A 196 0.82 -25.14 10.61
CA GLN A 196 1.73 -24.65 9.56
C GLN A 196 1.39 -23.23 9.09
N ILE A 197 0.45 -22.57 9.77
CA ILE A 197 -0.08 -21.26 9.38
C ILE A 197 0.23 -20.22 10.45
N GLY A 198 0.89 -19.14 10.05
CA GLY A 198 1.10 -17.95 10.85
C GLY A 198 0.06 -16.86 10.54
N MET A 199 -0.26 -16.05 11.53
CA MET A 199 -1.11 -14.87 11.38
C MET A 199 -0.66 -13.83 12.40
N ALA A 200 -0.69 -12.54 12.04
CA ALA A 200 -0.53 -11.50 13.05
C ALA A 200 -1.73 -11.51 13.99
N ASP A 201 -1.49 -11.16 15.24
CA ASP A 201 -2.58 -10.90 16.19
C ASP A 201 -3.54 -9.87 15.57
N THR A 202 -4.84 -10.14 15.75
CA THR A 202 -5.91 -9.31 15.17
C THR A 202 -5.96 -7.89 15.75
N GLY A 203 -5.05 -7.52 16.65
CA GLY A 203 -4.84 -6.15 17.11
C GLY A 203 -4.44 -5.15 16.03
N GLU A 204 -3.91 -5.61 14.88
CA GLU A 204 -3.59 -4.75 13.75
C GLU A 204 -4.78 -4.57 12.78
N SER A 205 -5.09 -3.33 12.46
CA SER A 205 -6.30 -2.90 11.74
C SER A 205 -6.57 -3.62 10.42
N SER A 206 -5.54 -3.97 9.66
CA SER A 206 -5.66 -4.60 8.33
C SER A 206 -6.13 -6.07 8.37
N LEU A 207 -5.92 -6.78 9.49
CA LEU A 207 -6.31 -8.17 9.64
C LEU A 207 -7.62 -8.35 10.42
N TYR A 208 -8.14 -7.32 11.09
CA TYR A 208 -9.45 -7.37 11.75
C TYR A 208 -10.60 -7.75 10.81
N GLY A 209 -10.50 -7.40 9.54
CA GLY A 209 -11.49 -7.73 8.55
C GLY A 209 -11.57 -9.22 8.20
N LEU A 210 -10.50 -10.03 8.40
CA LEU A 210 -10.50 -11.44 8.03
C LEU A 210 -11.52 -12.30 8.80
N PRO A 211 -11.62 -12.21 10.15
CA PRO A 211 -12.68 -12.92 10.88
C PRO A 211 -14.08 -12.55 10.41
N TYR A 212 -14.32 -11.25 10.14
CA TYR A 212 -15.58 -10.78 9.58
C TYR A 212 -15.84 -11.39 8.19
N PHE A 213 -14.86 -11.28 7.30
CA PHE A 213 -14.92 -11.80 5.93
C PHE A 213 -15.24 -13.30 5.92
N TRP A 214 -14.51 -14.09 6.69
CA TRP A 214 -14.72 -15.53 6.77
C TRP A 214 -16.10 -15.89 7.30
N ARG A 215 -16.55 -15.25 8.38
CA ARG A 215 -17.89 -15.50 8.94
C ARG A 215 -19.00 -15.10 7.96
N LYS A 216 -18.84 -13.97 7.30
CA LYS A 216 -19.80 -13.44 6.32
C LYS A 216 -19.88 -14.30 5.06
N SER A 217 -18.73 -14.74 4.55
CA SER A 217 -18.64 -15.50 3.29
C SER A 217 -18.91 -16.99 3.46
N PHE A 218 -18.51 -17.58 4.59
CA PHE A 218 -18.50 -19.04 4.78
C PHE A 218 -19.30 -19.52 6.01
N GLY A 219 -19.85 -18.59 6.77
CA GLY A 219 -20.61 -18.90 7.98
C GLY A 219 -19.75 -19.14 9.23
N GLU A 220 -20.40 -19.20 10.38
CA GLU A 220 -19.73 -19.31 11.69
C GLU A 220 -18.90 -20.61 11.85
N SER A 221 -19.38 -21.70 11.26
CA SER A 221 -18.65 -22.99 11.31
C SER A 221 -17.27 -22.94 10.70
N TYR A 222 -16.99 -21.98 9.81
CA TYR A 222 -15.65 -21.79 9.23
C TYR A 222 -14.62 -21.45 10.31
N TRP A 223 -14.99 -20.62 11.29
CA TRP A 223 -14.12 -20.26 12.41
C TRP A 223 -13.71 -21.48 13.25
N THR A 224 -14.66 -22.37 13.55
CA THR A 224 -14.37 -23.61 14.28
C THR A 224 -13.43 -24.52 13.51
N LYS A 225 -13.59 -24.60 12.18
CA LYS A 225 -12.69 -25.35 11.31
C LYS A 225 -11.29 -24.72 11.25
N LEU A 226 -11.21 -23.38 11.22
CA LEU A 226 -9.91 -22.68 11.29
C LEU A 226 -9.22 -22.89 12.64
N GLN A 227 -9.96 -22.93 13.75
CA GLN A 227 -9.39 -23.24 15.06
C GLN A 227 -8.68 -24.60 15.05
N ALA A 228 -9.28 -25.60 14.36
CA ALA A 228 -8.70 -26.94 14.24
C ALA A 228 -7.37 -26.95 13.46
N GLN A 229 -7.04 -25.89 12.70
CA GLN A 229 -5.78 -25.74 12.00
C GLN A 229 -4.62 -25.30 12.91
N ASP A 230 -4.88 -24.98 14.18
CA ASP A 230 -3.84 -24.58 15.15
C ASP A 230 -2.96 -23.44 14.61
N ILE A 231 -3.62 -22.34 14.20
CA ILE A 231 -2.96 -21.15 13.65
C ILE A 231 -2.07 -20.53 14.73
N LYS A 232 -0.84 -20.17 14.38
CA LYS A 232 0.10 -19.48 15.25
C LYS A 232 -0.02 -17.99 15.12
N PHE A 233 -0.24 -17.31 16.25
CA PHE A 233 -0.38 -15.87 16.30
C PHE A 233 0.94 -15.19 16.66
N TYR A 234 1.23 -14.10 15.97
CA TYR A 234 2.44 -13.27 16.12
C TYR A 234 2.03 -11.84 16.42
N ASP A 235 2.85 -11.12 17.15
CA ASP A 235 2.56 -9.73 17.56
C ASP A 235 2.41 -8.78 16.37
N THR A 236 3.12 -9.05 15.25
CA THR A 236 3.09 -8.21 14.06
C THR A 236 3.04 -9.03 12.77
N GLY A 237 2.54 -8.41 11.68
CA GLY A 237 2.59 -9.01 10.35
C GLY A 237 4.02 -9.30 9.88
N GLN A 238 4.99 -8.47 10.29
CA GLN A 238 6.40 -8.71 9.97
C GLN A 238 6.94 -9.96 10.68
N ALA A 239 6.61 -10.17 11.95
CA ALA A 239 7.03 -11.36 12.69
C ALA A 239 6.44 -12.65 12.08
N ALA A 240 5.16 -12.62 11.67
CA ALA A 240 4.54 -13.73 10.93
C ALA A 240 5.23 -13.97 9.58
N GLN A 241 5.60 -12.90 8.86
CA GLN A 241 6.32 -12.98 7.59
C GLN A 241 7.71 -13.59 7.76
N ASP A 242 8.44 -13.21 8.82
CA ASP A 242 9.79 -13.73 9.12
C ASP A 242 9.73 -15.22 9.50
N ALA A 243 8.68 -15.67 10.19
CA ALA A 243 8.45 -17.08 10.49
C ALA A 243 8.27 -17.91 9.21
N VAL A 244 7.56 -17.39 8.20
CA VAL A 244 7.42 -18.07 6.91
C VAL A 244 8.73 -18.01 6.10
N ASN A 245 9.40 -16.87 6.07
CA ASN A 245 10.67 -16.72 5.35
C ASN A 245 11.75 -17.68 5.88
N SER A 246 11.79 -17.87 7.21
CA SER A 246 12.74 -18.80 7.86
C SER A 246 12.34 -20.28 7.77
N GLY A 247 11.11 -20.58 7.30
CA GLY A 247 10.59 -21.94 7.21
C GLY A 247 10.02 -22.49 8.53
N GLN A 248 9.83 -21.66 9.55
CA GLN A 248 9.15 -22.03 10.78
C GLN A 248 7.67 -22.31 10.51
N GLU A 249 7.03 -21.51 9.65
CA GLU A 249 5.69 -21.70 9.13
C GLU A 249 5.73 -21.88 7.61
N LYS A 250 4.73 -22.58 7.05
CA LYS A 250 4.61 -22.77 5.60
C LYS A 250 3.77 -21.71 4.93
N MET A 251 2.86 -21.08 5.67
CA MET A 251 1.89 -20.12 5.17
C MET A 251 1.64 -19.04 6.22
N LEU A 252 1.22 -17.85 5.77
CA LEU A 252 0.66 -16.82 6.63
C LEU A 252 -0.54 -16.16 5.96
N PHE A 253 -1.36 -15.48 6.77
CA PHE A 253 -2.36 -14.54 6.28
C PHE A 253 -1.82 -13.13 6.47
N VAL A 254 -1.76 -12.37 5.37
CA VAL A 254 -1.09 -11.07 5.35
C VAL A 254 -1.63 -10.17 4.24
N PRO A 255 -1.59 -8.84 4.40
CA PRO A 255 -1.75 -7.94 3.27
C PRO A 255 -0.66 -8.15 2.22
N VAL A 256 -1.03 -8.18 0.94
CA VAL A 256 -0.08 -8.47 -0.17
C VAL A 256 1.12 -7.51 -0.18
N ASN A 257 0.91 -6.23 0.15
CA ASN A 257 1.99 -5.24 0.20
C ASN A 257 3.04 -5.50 1.30
N VAL A 258 2.77 -6.36 2.27
CA VAL A 258 3.76 -6.81 3.25
C VAL A 258 4.68 -7.88 2.64
N SER A 259 4.12 -8.82 1.86
CA SER A 259 4.90 -9.90 1.25
C SER A 259 5.67 -9.49 -0.01
N LEU A 260 5.20 -8.49 -0.76
CA LEU A 260 5.87 -8.05 -2.00
C LEU A 260 7.32 -7.59 -1.78
N PRO A 261 7.64 -6.74 -0.78
CA PRO A 261 9.01 -6.35 -0.51
C PRO A 261 9.93 -7.52 -0.13
N ALA A 262 9.40 -8.52 0.56
CA ALA A 262 10.17 -9.72 0.89
C ALA A 262 10.48 -10.54 -0.36
N GLU A 263 9.51 -10.75 -1.24
CA GLU A 263 9.69 -11.41 -2.53
C GLU A 263 10.72 -10.69 -3.40
N GLN A 264 10.62 -9.37 -3.55
CA GLN A 264 11.56 -8.54 -4.30
C GLN A 264 13.00 -8.60 -3.76
N SER A 265 13.15 -8.89 -2.46
CA SER A 265 14.44 -9.11 -1.80
C SER A 265 14.94 -10.55 -1.90
N GLY A 266 14.24 -11.42 -2.64
CA GLY A 266 14.62 -12.81 -2.87
C GLY A 266 14.13 -13.80 -1.81
N ALA A 267 13.23 -13.41 -0.91
CA ALA A 267 12.60 -14.35 0.01
C ALA A 267 11.77 -15.39 -0.75
N PRO A 268 11.75 -16.65 -0.30
CA PRO A 268 11.02 -17.74 -0.97
C PRO A 268 9.53 -17.67 -0.67
N ILE A 269 8.89 -16.57 -1.02
CA ILE A 269 7.46 -16.33 -0.73
C ILE A 269 6.65 -16.09 -2.00
N GLN A 270 5.41 -16.54 -2.01
CA GLN A 270 4.42 -16.24 -3.04
C GLN A 270 3.03 -16.07 -2.42
N VAL A 271 2.25 -15.12 -2.97
CA VAL A 271 0.85 -14.90 -2.55
C VAL A 271 -0.11 -15.80 -3.32
N VAL A 272 -1.21 -16.14 -2.66
CA VAL A 272 -2.38 -16.79 -3.26
C VAL A 272 -3.50 -15.77 -3.36
N ILE A 273 -4.15 -15.67 -4.49
CA ILE A 273 -5.40 -14.91 -4.62
C ILE A 273 -6.55 -15.94 -4.61
N PRO A 274 -7.29 -16.10 -3.49
CA PRO A 274 -8.33 -17.11 -3.39
C PRO A 274 -9.48 -16.84 -4.37
N ALA A 275 -9.94 -17.91 -5.05
CA ALA A 275 -11.00 -17.81 -6.04
C ALA A 275 -12.41 -17.65 -5.41
N ASP A 276 -12.57 -18.05 -4.14
CA ASP A 276 -13.83 -18.04 -3.40
C ASP A 276 -14.08 -16.76 -2.60
N GLY A 277 -13.27 -15.71 -2.83
CA GLY A 277 -13.49 -14.37 -2.30
C GLY A 277 -12.22 -13.68 -1.81
N ASN A 278 -12.29 -12.37 -1.70
CA ASN A 278 -11.17 -11.53 -1.32
C ASN A 278 -11.63 -10.44 -0.34
N LEU A 279 -10.80 -10.17 0.66
CA LEU A 279 -10.98 -9.05 1.58
C LEU A 279 -10.06 -7.90 1.15
N ALA A 280 -10.60 -6.69 1.03
CA ALA A 280 -9.81 -5.49 0.84
C ALA A 280 -10.00 -4.48 1.96
N PHE A 281 -8.99 -3.64 2.13
CA PHE A 281 -9.07 -2.37 2.86
C PHE A 281 -8.46 -1.25 2.01
N GLY A 282 -8.95 -0.02 2.22
CA GLY A 282 -8.46 1.16 1.47
C GLY A 282 -7.43 1.94 2.25
N PHE A 283 -6.56 2.64 1.52
CA PHE A 283 -5.84 3.80 2.03
C PHE A 283 -6.64 5.03 1.63
N TYR A 284 -7.13 5.77 2.60
CA TYR A 284 -8.05 6.89 2.40
C TYR A 284 -7.33 8.20 2.63
N SER A 285 -7.25 9.01 1.58
CA SER A 285 -6.55 10.30 1.58
C SER A 285 -7.52 11.47 1.46
N GLY A 286 -7.27 12.53 2.24
CA GLY A 286 -8.04 13.76 2.21
C GLY A 286 -7.20 15.00 2.52
N LEU A 287 -7.69 16.16 2.08
CA LEU A 287 -7.10 17.45 2.37
C LEU A 287 -7.39 17.83 3.83
N ALA A 288 -6.37 18.09 4.62
CA ALA A 288 -6.55 18.52 6.01
C ALA A 288 -7.20 19.92 6.07
N SER A 289 -8.13 20.11 7.00
CA SER A 289 -8.89 21.38 7.12
C SER A 289 -8.02 22.60 7.52
N GLU A 290 -6.89 22.35 8.19
CA GLU A 290 -5.94 23.38 8.61
C GLU A 290 -4.62 23.32 7.80
N ALA A 291 -4.67 22.81 6.55
CA ALA A 291 -3.49 22.66 5.70
C ALA A 291 -2.73 23.99 5.52
N LYS A 292 -1.43 23.99 5.82
CA LYS A 292 -0.54 25.13 5.66
C LYS A 292 -0.03 25.28 4.23
N HIS A 293 0.01 24.18 3.49
CA HIS A 293 0.45 24.10 2.10
C HIS A 293 -0.68 23.53 1.22
N PRO A 294 -1.84 24.23 1.13
CA PRO A 294 -3.06 23.68 0.51
C PRO A 294 -2.90 23.41 -0.99
N ASN A 295 -2.04 24.15 -1.71
CA ASN A 295 -1.83 23.88 -3.14
C ASN A 295 -0.94 22.67 -3.36
N ALA A 296 0.09 22.47 -2.55
CA ALA A 296 0.92 21.27 -2.57
C ALA A 296 0.10 20.02 -2.20
N ALA A 297 -0.78 20.13 -1.19
CA ALA A 297 -1.71 19.08 -0.78
C ALA A 297 -2.70 18.74 -1.91
N LYS A 298 -3.33 19.73 -2.54
CA LYS A 298 -4.22 19.53 -3.70
C LYS A 298 -3.50 18.87 -4.87
N LEU A 299 -2.26 19.27 -5.15
CA LEU A 299 -1.44 18.63 -6.18
C LEU A 299 -1.16 17.17 -5.85
N TYR A 300 -0.84 16.86 -4.59
CA TYR A 300 -0.58 15.49 -4.14
C TYR A 300 -1.84 14.61 -4.26
N LEU A 301 -2.99 15.08 -3.81
CA LEU A 301 -4.26 14.36 -3.96
C LEU A 301 -4.64 14.15 -5.44
N SER A 302 -4.39 15.15 -6.29
CA SER A 302 -4.60 15.02 -7.75
C SER A 302 -3.68 13.96 -8.36
N TRP A 303 -2.42 13.90 -7.89
CA TRP A 303 -1.45 12.91 -8.34
C TRP A 303 -1.83 11.50 -7.86
N LEU A 304 -2.20 11.32 -6.59
CA LEU A 304 -2.67 10.03 -6.06
C LEU A 304 -3.85 9.46 -6.87
N ALA A 305 -4.79 10.31 -7.29
CA ALA A 305 -5.94 9.92 -8.09
C ALA A 305 -5.63 9.82 -9.61
N SER A 306 -4.41 10.11 -10.06
CA SER A 306 -4.01 10.05 -11.48
C SER A 306 -3.47 8.68 -11.87
N LYS A 307 -3.36 8.41 -13.19
CA LYS A 307 -2.73 7.19 -13.71
C LYS A 307 -1.32 6.99 -13.17
N ALA A 308 -0.53 8.05 -13.03
CA ALA A 308 0.83 7.98 -12.50
C ALA A 308 0.84 7.52 -11.04
N GLY A 309 0.04 8.13 -10.17
CA GLY A 309 -0.08 7.72 -8.76
C GLY A 309 -0.65 6.29 -8.63
N GLN A 310 -1.63 5.94 -9.45
CA GLN A 310 -2.21 4.60 -9.46
C GLN A 310 -1.22 3.52 -9.98
N THR A 311 -0.31 3.89 -10.88
CA THR A 311 0.79 3.01 -11.32
C THR A 311 1.79 2.79 -10.18
N GLU A 312 2.12 3.85 -9.42
CA GLU A 312 2.96 3.73 -8.23
C GLU A 312 2.30 2.86 -7.16
N ALA A 313 0.99 2.99 -6.92
CA ALA A 313 0.25 2.12 -6.02
C ALA A 313 0.45 0.62 -6.37
N ALA A 314 0.37 0.28 -7.67
CA ALA A 314 0.65 -1.09 -8.11
C ALA A 314 2.12 -1.50 -7.90
N ALA A 315 3.06 -0.59 -8.10
CA ALA A 315 4.50 -0.85 -7.92
C ALA A 315 4.87 -1.16 -6.46
N ILE A 316 4.19 -0.54 -5.49
CA ILE A 316 4.39 -0.79 -4.06
C ILE A 316 3.52 -1.93 -3.50
N GLY A 317 2.82 -2.69 -4.36
CA GLY A 317 2.07 -3.89 -3.98
C GLY A 317 0.62 -3.65 -3.57
N ASN A 318 0.07 -2.47 -3.83
CA ASN A 318 -1.33 -2.16 -3.61
C ASN A 318 -2.11 -2.20 -4.94
N TRP A 319 -3.41 -2.38 -4.85
CA TRP A 319 -4.30 -2.31 -6.01
C TRP A 319 -4.70 -0.87 -6.28
N PRO A 320 -4.51 -0.40 -7.52
CA PRO A 320 -5.07 0.88 -7.95
C PRO A 320 -6.58 0.94 -7.73
N ALA A 321 -7.06 2.04 -7.16
CA ALA A 321 -8.51 2.26 -7.00
C ALA A 321 -9.18 2.66 -8.33
N MET A 322 -8.41 3.12 -9.32
CA MET A 322 -8.89 3.54 -10.63
C MET A 322 -9.34 2.36 -11.49
N ASN A 323 -10.45 2.52 -12.20
CA ASN A 323 -10.95 1.51 -13.12
C ASN A 323 -9.94 1.18 -14.23
N GLY A 324 -9.87 -0.10 -14.58
CA GLY A 324 -9.06 -0.59 -15.71
C GLY A 324 -7.56 -0.66 -15.45
N MET A 325 -7.08 -0.21 -14.29
CA MET A 325 -5.67 -0.35 -13.93
C MET A 325 -5.34 -1.80 -13.56
N PRO A 326 -4.17 -2.30 -13.95
CA PRO A 326 -3.72 -3.64 -13.55
C PRO A 326 -3.44 -3.68 -12.04
N GLY A 327 -3.62 -4.85 -11.42
CA GLY A 327 -3.17 -5.10 -10.04
C GLY A 327 -1.63 -5.04 -9.93
N PRO A 328 -1.05 -5.27 -8.77
CA PRO A 328 0.40 -5.32 -8.60
C PRO A 328 1.01 -6.54 -9.34
N LYS A 329 2.32 -6.48 -9.60
CA LYS A 329 3.09 -7.65 -10.03
C LYS A 329 3.69 -8.35 -8.82
N PHE A 330 3.56 -9.66 -8.75
CA PHE A 330 4.17 -10.48 -7.73
C PHE A 330 4.89 -11.68 -8.38
N ALA A 331 6.14 -11.94 -8.02
CA ALA A 331 6.97 -12.97 -8.65
C ALA A 331 6.96 -12.89 -10.19
N GLY A 332 7.02 -11.69 -10.75
CA GLY A 332 6.95 -11.42 -12.18
C GLY A 332 5.57 -11.63 -12.84
N LYS A 333 4.58 -12.11 -12.09
CA LYS A 333 3.22 -12.33 -12.59
C LYS A 333 2.32 -11.14 -12.29
N GLN A 334 1.53 -10.70 -13.26
CA GLN A 334 0.50 -9.70 -13.09
C GLN A 334 -0.67 -10.28 -12.29
N LEU A 335 -0.99 -9.68 -11.15
CA LEU A 335 -2.17 -10.05 -10.37
C LEU A 335 -3.46 -9.49 -11.02
N PRO A 336 -4.62 -10.10 -10.76
CA PRO A 336 -5.90 -9.65 -11.31
C PRO A 336 -6.19 -8.19 -10.98
N THR A 337 -6.99 -7.52 -11.82
CA THR A 337 -7.48 -6.16 -11.52
C THR A 337 -8.45 -6.18 -10.34
N LEU A 338 -8.63 -5.04 -9.68
CA LEU A 338 -9.59 -4.90 -8.58
C LEU A 338 -11.02 -5.26 -8.99
N ALA A 339 -11.41 -4.91 -10.22
CA ALA A 339 -12.71 -5.26 -10.79
C ALA A 339 -12.91 -6.77 -10.97
N GLN A 340 -11.84 -7.51 -11.33
CA GLN A 340 -11.89 -8.97 -11.43
C GLN A 340 -11.99 -9.65 -10.05
N LEU A 341 -11.33 -9.08 -9.04
CA LEU A 341 -11.34 -9.62 -7.67
C LEU A 341 -12.68 -9.40 -6.96
N LYS A 342 -13.40 -8.32 -7.27
CA LYS A 342 -14.64 -7.90 -6.59
C LYS A 342 -14.54 -8.03 -5.07
N PRO A 343 -13.54 -7.41 -4.44
CA PRO A 343 -13.25 -7.67 -3.04
C PRO A 343 -14.32 -7.08 -2.12
N MET A 344 -14.51 -7.72 -0.96
CA MET A 344 -15.30 -7.17 0.13
C MET A 344 -14.51 -6.06 0.83
N LEU A 345 -15.08 -4.87 0.92
CA LEU A 345 -14.65 -3.80 1.82
C LEU A 345 -15.42 -3.98 3.13
N ALA A 346 -14.84 -4.70 4.09
CA ALA A 346 -15.55 -5.08 5.31
C ALA A 346 -16.07 -3.87 6.09
N GLU A 347 -15.26 -2.83 6.27
CA GLU A 347 -15.62 -1.63 7.04
C GLU A 347 -16.77 -0.80 6.42
N LYS A 348 -17.09 -1.02 5.15
CA LYS A 348 -18.23 -0.40 4.46
C LYS A 348 -19.53 -1.22 4.57
N GLN A 349 -19.49 -2.41 5.16
CA GLN A 349 -20.68 -3.20 5.39
C GLN A 349 -21.47 -2.63 6.57
N ALA A 350 -22.81 -2.58 6.43
CA ALA A 350 -23.69 -1.96 7.43
C ALA A 350 -23.59 -2.60 8.82
N ASP A 351 -23.27 -3.89 8.87
CA ASP A 351 -23.15 -4.68 10.10
C ASP A 351 -21.69 -4.79 10.63
N TYR A 352 -20.72 -4.09 10.01
CA TYR A 352 -19.33 -4.15 10.45
C TYR A 352 -19.12 -3.68 11.90
N GLY A 353 -19.94 -2.74 12.36
CA GLY A 353 -19.91 -2.30 13.76
C GLY A 353 -20.16 -3.45 14.75
N THR A 354 -20.98 -4.42 14.38
CA THR A 354 -21.23 -5.63 15.18
C THR A 354 -19.99 -6.52 15.29
N LEU A 355 -19.09 -6.48 14.30
CA LEU A 355 -17.83 -7.21 14.35
C LEU A 355 -17.01 -6.83 15.58
N ARG A 356 -16.74 -5.54 15.76
CA ARG A 356 -15.87 -5.09 16.85
C ARG A 356 -16.44 -5.37 18.22
N SER A 357 -17.76 -5.15 18.39
CA SER A 357 -18.40 -5.29 19.70
C SER A 357 -18.71 -6.74 20.07
N THR A 358 -18.94 -7.62 19.10
CA THR A 358 -19.46 -8.96 19.37
C THR A 358 -18.59 -10.06 18.76
N TRP A 359 -18.30 -10.00 17.45
CA TRP A 359 -17.66 -11.13 16.77
C TRP A 359 -16.14 -11.21 17.03
N LEU A 360 -15.46 -10.09 17.14
CA LEU A 360 -14.03 -10.10 17.40
C LEU A 360 -13.68 -10.69 18.77
N PRO A 361 -14.37 -10.33 19.88
CA PRO A 361 -14.20 -11.02 21.16
C PRO A 361 -14.50 -12.53 21.10
N GLN A 362 -15.53 -12.95 20.33
CA GLN A 362 -15.82 -14.36 20.11
C GLN A 362 -14.69 -15.07 19.37
N TRP A 363 -14.16 -14.45 18.31
CA TRP A 363 -13.02 -14.96 17.55
C TRP A 363 -11.78 -15.10 18.43
N GLN A 364 -11.41 -14.04 19.17
CA GLN A 364 -10.25 -14.02 20.06
C GLN A 364 -10.35 -15.13 21.12
N LYS A 365 -11.52 -15.26 21.75
CA LYS A 365 -11.77 -16.35 22.71
C LYS A 365 -11.65 -17.72 22.07
N LEU A 366 -12.23 -17.92 20.87
CA LEU A 366 -12.19 -19.19 20.15
C LEU A 366 -10.75 -19.56 19.80
N MET A 367 -9.97 -18.60 19.30
CA MET A 367 -8.59 -18.82 18.85
C MET A 367 -7.57 -18.75 19.98
N LYS A 368 -8.01 -18.47 21.24
CA LYS A 368 -7.17 -18.34 22.45
C LYS A 368 -6.11 -17.22 22.30
N ILE A 369 -6.47 -16.15 21.61
CA ILE A 369 -5.61 -14.98 21.46
C ILE A 369 -5.66 -14.20 22.78
N SER A 370 -4.51 -13.91 23.37
CA SER A 370 -4.41 -13.06 24.57
C SER A 370 -4.81 -11.62 24.22
N SER A 371 -5.75 -11.06 24.99
CA SER A 371 -6.17 -9.66 24.87
C SER A 371 -5.15 -8.73 25.48
#